data_6004cceacfb32ff0a3491dc712752bf0
#
_entry.id   6004cceacfb32ff0a3491dc712752bf0
#
_cell.length_a   1.000
_cell.length_b   1.000
_cell.length_c   1.000
_cell.angle_alpha   90.00
_cell.angle_beta   90.00
_cell.angle_gamma   90.00
#
_symmetry.space_group_name_H-M   'P 1'
#
loop_
_entity.id
_entity.type
_entity.pdbx_description
1 polymer ?
#
loop_
_entity_poly.entity_id
_entity_poly.type
_entity_poly.pdbx_seq_one_letter_code
_entity_poly.pdbx_strand_id
1 'polypeptide(L)'
;MGFAVYTEDPNGTVIKADTTELLQNVMKSMYGGDYSSYFDSMGGFYSGFNVWQELLSGEDGALVSASTQNQYDVIYGSWPQNYNEVVLVVDKNNEISDLTLYALGLESMDDISNAMMQSMNKKQIDTTQSSWSYEDLCGRSFKLILPSEGYVPSGSGYTDISQTADGLHQLYNNDSVGVQLKIVGIVRPAKGSVTS
;
A
#
# COMPACT_ATOMS: atom_id res chain seq x y z
N MET A 1 11.59 -1.89 -13.22
CA MET A 1 10.77 -3.11 -13.04
C MET A 1 9.82 -2.84 -11.91
N GLY A 2 8.51 -3.00 -12.13
CA GLY A 2 7.56 -2.81 -11.05
C GLY A 2 7.51 -4.05 -10.17
N PHE A 3 7.47 -3.87 -8.86
CA PHE A 3 7.04 -4.88 -7.90
C PHE A 3 5.60 -4.57 -7.51
N ALA A 4 4.87 -5.59 -7.05
CA ALA A 4 3.54 -5.40 -6.49
C ALA A 4 3.52 -5.94 -5.06
N VAL A 5 2.90 -5.17 -4.17
CA VAL A 5 2.66 -5.56 -2.77
C VAL A 5 1.20 -5.92 -2.64
N TYR A 6 0.91 -7.01 -1.96
CA TYR A 6 -0.43 -7.54 -1.74
C TYR A 6 -0.69 -7.68 -0.24
N THR A 7 -1.94 -7.54 0.14
CA THR A 7 -2.45 -7.76 1.51
C THR A 7 -3.89 -8.28 1.44
N GLU A 8 -4.45 -8.69 2.56
CA GLU A 8 -5.87 -9.04 2.67
C GLU A 8 -6.66 -7.84 3.21
N ASP A 9 -7.80 -7.56 2.58
CA ASP A 9 -8.77 -6.59 3.06
C ASP A 9 -9.59 -7.14 4.25
N PRO A 10 -10.47 -6.34 4.90
CA PRO A 10 -11.29 -6.80 6.02
C PRO A 10 -12.25 -7.95 5.67
N ASN A 11 -12.52 -8.18 4.38
CA ASN A 11 -13.38 -9.26 3.88
C ASN A 11 -12.61 -10.54 3.55
N GLY A 12 -11.27 -10.55 3.74
CA GLY A 12 -10.39 -11.67 3.39
C GLY A 12 -10.08 -11.76 1.89
N THR A 13 -10.31 -10.70 1.13
CA THR A 13 -9.95 -10.62 -0.28
C THR A 13 -8.49 -10.17 -0.40
N VAL A 14 -7.69 -10.90 -1.18
CA VAL A 14 -6.34 -10.47 -1.51
C VAL A 14 -6.41 -9.31 -2.50
N ILE A 15 -5.90 -8.16 -2.06
CA ILE A 15 -5.87 -6.92 -2.84
C ILE A 15 -4.44 -6.49 -3.10
N LYS A 16 -4.25 -5.78 -4.19
CA LYS A 16 -3.00 -5.06 -4.43
C LYS A 16 -2.97 -3.82 -3.54
N ALA A 17 -1.96 -3.73 -2.70
CA ALA A 17 -1.74 -2.60 -1.80
C ALA A 17 -1.23 -1.37 -2.58
N ASP A 18 -1.96 -0.97 -3.63
CA ASP A 18 -1.61 0.09 -4.57
C ASP A 18 -2.85 0.98 -4.79
N THR A 19 -2.69 2.25 -4.54
CA THR A 19 -3.77 3.22 -4.65
C THR A 19 -4.11 3.62 -6.08
N THR A 20 -3.26 3.28 -7.05
CA THR A 20 -3.48 3.62 -8.48
C THR A 20 -4.70 2.88 -9.02
N GLU A 21 -4.81 1.58 -8.75
CA GLU A 21 -5.95 0.76 -9.18
C GLU A 21 -7.24 1.20 -8.48
N LEU A 22 -7.18 1.49 -7.19
CA LEU A 22 -8.29 2.07 -6.45
C LEU A 22 -8.81 3.34 -7.12
N LEU A 23 -7.94 4.29 -7.39
CA LEU A 23 -8.31 5.56 -8.04
C LEU A 23 -8.89 5.35 -9.44
N GLN A 24 -8.33 4.44 -10.23
CA GLN A 24 -8.86 4.08 -11.55
C GLN A 24 -10.29 3.54 -11.44
N ASN A 25 -10.53 2.62 -10.52
CA ASN A 25 -11.85 2.03 -10.30
C ASN A 25 -12.88 3.05 -9.82
N VAL A 26 -12.51 3.93 -8.90
CA VAL A 26 -13.37 5.03 -8.45
C VAL A 26 -13.72 5.95 -9.62
N MET A 27 -12.74 6.37 -10.41
CA MET A 27 -12.98 7.25 -11.57
C MET A 27 -13.84 6.57 -12.63
N LYS A 28 -13.62 5.29 -12.91
CA LYS A 28 -14.43 4.49 -13.83
C LYS A 28 -15.88 4.41 -13.38
N SER A 29 -16.14 4.20 -12.09
CA SER A 29 -17.49 4.15 -11.54
C SER A 29 -18.22 5.50 -11.62
N MET A 30 -17.47 6.60 -11.52
CA MET A 30 -18.03 7.96 -11.54
C MET A 30 -18.32 8.49 -12.94
N TYR A 31 -17.47 8.20 -13.89
CA TYR A 31 -17.53 8.81 -15.24
C TYR A 31 -17.92 7.81 -16.34
N GLY A 32 -18.06 6.53 -16.01
CA GLY A 32 -18.61 5.50 -16.90
C GLY A 32 -17.75 5.17 -18.13
N GLY A 33 -16.46 5.46 -18.11
CA GLY A 33 -15.55 5.26 -19.23
C GLY A 33 -14.27 4.51 -18.85
N ASP A 34 -13.51 4.07 -19.86
CA ASP A 34 -12.16 3.58 -19.68
C ASP A 34 -11.18 4.77 -19.74
N TYR A 35 -10.69 5.15 -18.58
CA TYR A 35 -9.74 6.25 -18.42
C TYR A 35 -8.27 5.78 -18.30
N SER A 36 -7.99 4.48 -18.53
CA SER A 36 -6.65 3.90 -18.38
C SER A 36 -5.60 4.69 -19.20
N SER A 37 -5.90 5.03 -20.45
CA SER A 37 -5.00 5.80 -21.30
C SER A 37 -4.81 7.26 -20.83
N TYR A 38 -5.81 7.82 -20.15
CA TYR A 38 -5.72 9.16 -19.55
C TYR A 38 -4.80 9.14 -18.33
N PHE A 39 -4.90 8.09 -17.51
CA PHE A 39 -4.02 7.86 -16.37
C PHE A 39 -2.57 7.63 -16.81
N ASP A 40 -2.34 6.83 -17.84
CA ASP A 40 -1.00 6.61 -18.40
C ASP A 40 -0.36 7.90 -18.90
N SER A 41 -1.13 8.81 -19.51
CA SER A 41 -0.64 10.11 -19.96
C SER A 41 -0.38 11.11 -18.82
N MET A 42 -1.04 10.95 -17.68
CA MET A 42 -0.86 11.74 -16.46
C MET A 42 0.08 11.10 -15.43
N GLY A 43 0.86 10.11 -15.82
CA GLY A 43 1.69 9.27 -14.95
C GLY A 43 2.57 10.01 -13.94
N GLY A 44 2.94 11.26 -14.22
CA GLY A 44 3.66 12.11 -13.26
C GLY A 44 2.80 12.65 -12.12
N PHE A 45 1.48 12.77 -12.32
CA PHE A 45 0.56 13.29 -11.30
C PHE A 45 0.23 12.23 -10.24
N TYR A 46 0.21 10.95 -10.65
CA TYR A 46 -0.16 9.83 -9.77
C TYR A 46 1.02 9.25 -8.98
N SER A 47 2.25 9.60 -9.31
CA SER A 47 3.41 9.19 -8.51
C SER A 47 3.34 9.68 -7.05
N GLY A 48 2.58 10.75 -6.78
CA GLY A 48 2.30 11.27 -5.45
C GLY A 48 1.32 10.43 -4.61
N PHE A 49 0.59 9.51 -5.23
CA PHE A 49 -0.35 8.62 -4.54
C PHE A 49 0.24 7.23 -4.24
N ASN A 50 1.50 6.99 -4.63
CA ASN A 50 2.15 5.73 -4.29
C ASN A 50 2.48 5.70 -2.80
N VAL A 51 1.78 4.83 -2.07
CA VAL A 51 1.96 4.65 -0.62
C VAL A 51 3.22 3.87 -0.27
N TRP A 52 3.78 3.12 -1.23
CA TRP A 52 5.01 2.36 -1.04
C TRP A 52 6.21 3.14 -1.56
N GLN A 53 7.18 3.38 -0.69
CA GLN A 53 8.41 4.06 -1.04
C GLN A 53 9.62 3.26 -0.57
N GLU A 54 10.66 3.28 -1.38
CA GLU A 54 11.93 2.67 -1.04
C GLU A 54 12.67 3.55 -0.03
N LEU A 55 13.16 2.93 1.05
CA LEU A 55 14.02 3.61 2.00
C LEU A 55 15.42 3.78 1.41
N LEU A 56 15.99 4.96 1.55
CA LEU A 56 17.37 5.22 1.14
C LEU A 56 18.29 4.45 2.08
N SER A 57 19.12 3.58 1.49
CA SER A 57 20.19 2.89 2.20
C SER A 57 21.25 3.88 2.69
N GLY A 58 21.83 3.55 3.82
CA GLY A 58 22.94 4.30 4.39
C GLY A 58 24.30 3.87 3.84
N GLU A 59 25.36 4.52 4.32
CA GLU A 59 26.74 4.11 4.07
C GLU A 59 27.06 2.83 4.86
N ASP A 60 28.11 2.13 4.44
CA ASP A 60 28.63 0.92 5.11
C ASP A 60 27.62 -0.23 5.27
N GLY A 61 26.63 -0.30 4.37
CA GLY A 61 25.61 -1.36 4.36
C GLY A 61 24.46 -1.16 5.34
N ALA A 62 24.31 0.02 5.93
CA ALA A 62 23.13 0.35 6.73
C ALA A 62 21.87 0.35 5.86
N LEU A 63 20.80 -0.32 6.33
CA LEU A 63 19.52 -0.44 5.59
C LEU A 63 18.80 0.91 5.45
N VAL A 64 18.97 1.80 6.42
CA VAL A 64 18.34 3.12 6.41
C VAL A 64 19.40 4.20 6.60
N SER A 65 19.41 5.20 5.75
CA SER A 65 20.37 6.30 5.84
C SER A 65 20.16 7.14 7.10
N ALA A 66 21.24 7.67 7.66
CA ALA A 66 21.17 8.59 8.80
C ALA A 66 20.36 9.85 8.46
N SER A 67 20.40 10.30 7.20
CA SER A 67 19.60 11.44 6.72
C SER A 67 18.11 11.16 6.84
N THR A 68 17.65 9.95 6.46
CA THR A 68 16.27 9.53 6.62
C THR A 68 15.89 9.44 8.10
N GLN A 69 16.73 8.78 8.91
CA GLN A 69 16.44 8.63 10.34
C GLN A 69 16.32 9.97 11.08
N ASN A 70 17.10 10.97 10.69
CA ASN A 70 17.05 12.30 11.29
C ASN A 70 15.79 13.13 10.91
N GLN A 71 15.05 12.70 9.88
CA GLN A 71 13.83 13.38 9.44
C GLN A 71 12.57 12.88 10.14
N TYR A 72 12.67 11.76 10.87
CA TYR A 72 11.51 11.11 11.49
C TYR A 72 11.80 10.70 12.92
N ASP A 73 10.80 10.86 13.78
CA ASP A 73 10.76 10.31 15.14
C ASP A 73 10.12 8.91 15.10
N VAL A 74 10.78 7.92 15.69
CA VAL A 74 10.17 6.60 15.92
C VAL A 74 9.21 6.72 17.09
N ILE A 75 7.92 6.49 16.85
CA ILE A 75 6.88 6.56 17.88
C ILE A 75 6.48 5.18 18.41
N TYR A 76 6.75 4.12 17.63
CA TYR A 76 6.55 2.73 18.04
C TYR A 76 7.52 1.81 17.28
N GLY A 77 7.99 0.74 17.94
CA GLY A 77 8.88 -0.25 17.32
C GLY A 77 10.29 0.28 17.03
N SER A 78 10.82 -0.04 15.87
CA SER A 78 12.20 0.31 15.47
C SER A 78 12.33 0.54 13.97
N TRP A 79 13.46 1.09 13.56
CA TRP A 79 13.88 1.08 12.16
C TRP A 79 14.14 -0.35 11.67
N PRO A 80 13.95 -0.63 10.35
CA PRO A 80 14.23 -1.92 9.74
C PRO A 80 15.67 -2.38 9.97
N GLN A 81 15.82 -3.66 10.29
CA GLN A 81 17.10 -4.35 10.44
C GLN A 81 17.28 -5.48 9.42
N ASN A 82 16.19 -5.81 8.69
CA ASN A 82 16.17 -6.81 7.63
C ASN A 82 15.52 -6.25 6.37
N TYR A 83 15.86 -6.83 5.22
CA TYR A 83 15.40 -6.39 3.90
C TYR A 83 13.86 -6.49 3.70
N ASN A 84 13.21 -7.30 4.49
CA ASN A 84 11.77 -7.53 4.43
C ASN A 84 10.99 -6.79 5.54
N GLU A 85 11.63 -5.84 6.18
CA GLU A 85 11.03 -5.00 7.20
C GLU A 85 10.71 -3.62 6.64
N VAL A 86 9.57 -3.09 7.01
CA VAL A 86 9.08 -1.77 6.59
C VAL A 86 8.66 -0.94 7.79
N VAL A 87 8.59 0.37 7.61
CA VAL A 87 8.02 1.30 8.60
C VAL A 87 6.78 1.95 8.02
N LEU A 88 5.79 2.17 8.87
CA LEU A 88 4.62 2.98 8.56
C LEU A 88 4.92 4.44 8.91
N VAL A 89 4.70 5.33 7.95
CA VAL A 89 4.81 6.78 8.18
C VAL A 89 3.42 7.33 8.46
N VAL A 90 3.25 7.97 9.60
CA VAL A 90 2.06 8.73 9.96
C VAL A 90 2.33 10.24 9.86
N ASP A 91 1.29 11.05 9.84
CA ASP A 91 1.44 12.50 9.88
C ASP A 91 1.86 13.02 11.27
N LYS A 92 2.01 14.33 11.40
CA LYS A 92 2.37 15.01 12.67
C LYS A 92 1.34 14.81 13.80
N ASN A 93 0.10 14.44 13.48
CA ASN A 93 -0.99 14.20 14.44
C ASN A 93 -1.14 12.72 14.77
N ASN A 94 -0.27 11.84 14.23
CA ASN A 94 -0.36 10.38 14.24
C ASN A 94 -1.58 9.87 13.46
N GLU A 95 -1.94 10.55 12.38
CA GLU A 95 -3.04 10.17 11.49
C GLU A 95 -2.49 9.55 10.21
N ILE A 96 -3.28 8.68 9.59
CA ILE A 96 -3.01 8.07 8.29
C ILE A 96 -4.20 8.33 7.36
N SER A 97 -3.92 8.47 6.07
CA SER A 97 -4.97 8.74 5.09
C SER A 97 -5.79 7.48 4.78
N ASP A 98 -7.04 7.68 4.32
CA ASP A 98 -7.91 6.58 3.88
C ASP A 98 -7.24 5.72 2.80
N LEU A 99 -6.47 6.33 1.90
CA LEU A 99 -5.69 5.60 0.89
C LEU A 99 -4.63 4.69 1.52
N THR A 100 -4.01 5.14 2.61
CA THR A 100 -3.06 4.31 3.37
C THR A 100 -3.80 3.20 4.11
N LEU A 101 -4.99 3.47 4.67
CA LEU A 101 -5.84 2.44 5.30
C LEU A 101 -6.21 1.33 4.32
N TYR A 102 -6.59 1.69 3.08
CA TYR A 102 -6.81 0.71 2.03
C TYR A 102 -5.54 -0.12 1.74
N ALA A 103 -4.41 0.54 1.54
CA ALA A 103 -3.14 -0.14 1.24
C ALA A 103 -2.65 -1.02 2.41
N LEU A 104 -3.06 -0.73 3.64
CA LEU A 104 -2.83 -1.57 4.81
C LEU A 104 -3.85 -2.73 4.92
N GLY A 105 -4.86 -2.79 4.06
CA GLY A 105 -5.95 -3.76 4.16
C GLY A 105 -6.85 -3.55 5.38
N LEU A 106 -6.97 -2.33 5.86
CA LEU A 106 -7.82 -1.96 7.01
C LEU A 106 -9.20 -1.45 6.57
N GLU A 107 -9.30 -0.99 5.33
CA GLU A 107 -10.55 -0.60 4.69
C GLU A 107 -10.69 -1.28 3.33
N SER A 108 -11.93 -1.56 2.94
CA SER A 108 -12.22 -2.15 1.63
C SER A 108 -12.28 -1.09 0.53
N MET A 109 -12.17 -1.53 -0.73
CA MET A 109 -12.38 -0.67 -1.89
C MET A 109 -13.77 -0.03 -1.90
N ASP A 110 -14.79 -0.78 -1.46
CA ASP A 110 -16.17 -0.30 -1.42
C ASP A 110 -16.34 0.82 -0.38
N ASP A 111 -15.72 0.71 0.79
CA ASP A 111 -15.77 1.72 1.85
C ASP A 111 -15.15 3.03 1.36
N ILE A 112 -13.94 2.97 0.80
CA ILE A 112 -13.25 4.14 0.24
C ILE A 112 -14.04 4.76 -0.93
N SER A 113 -14.54 3.93 -1.85
CA SER A 113 -15.31 4.40 -3.01
C SER A 113 -16.59 5.10 -2.56
N ASN A 114 -17.29 4.54 -1.58
CA ASN A 114 -18.50 5.13 -1.01
C ASN A 114 -18.20 6.46 -0.31
N ALA A 115 -17.14 6.53 0.50
CA ALA A 115 -16.72 7.76 1.17
C ALA A 115 -16.38 8.87 0.15
N MET A 116 -15.63 8.54 -0.90
CA MET A 116 -15.32 9.48 -1.97
C MET A 116 -16.57 9.97 -2.71
N MET A 117 -17.49 9.08 -3.08
CA MET A 117 -18.75 9.46 -3.74
C MET A 117 -19.65 10.33 -2.86
N GLN A 118 -19.72 10.06 -1.55
CA GLN A 118 -20.47 10.87 -0.60
C GLN A 118 -19.88 12.28 -0.49
N SER A 119 -18.55 12.37 -0.38
CA SER A 119 -17.82 13.65 -0.35
C SER A 119 -18.13 14.52 -1.57
N MET A 120 -18.10 13.94 -2.76
CA MET A 120 -18.36 14.66 -4.01
C MET A 120 -19.82 15.11 -4.16
N ASN A 121 -20.76 14.31 -3.66
CA ASN A 121 -22.20 14.66 -3.67
C ASN A 121 -22.59 15.65 -2.56
N LYS A 122 -21.63 16.20 -1.82
CA LYS A 122 -21.85 17.11 -0.68
C LYS A 122 -22.84 16.54 0.36
N LYS A 123 -22.97 15.24 0.43
CA LYS A 123 -23.68 14.58 1.52
C LYS A 123 -22.80 14.65 2.77
N GLN A 124 -23.44 14.70 3.92
CA GLN A 124 -22.74 14.63 5.20
C GLN A 124 -21.98 13.28 5.25
N ILE A 125 -20.65 13.34 5.26
CA ILE A 125 -19.82 12.17 5.44
C ILE A 125 -19.94 11.79 6.90
N ASP A 126 -20.08 10.51 7.18
CA ASP A 126 -19.91 10.02 8.54
C ASP A 126 -18.42 10.18 8.88
N THR A 127 -18.11 11.19 9.68
CA THR A 127 -16.74 11.51 10.11
C THR A 127 -16.39 10.76 11.40
N THR A 128 -16.97 9.59 11.62
CA THR A 128 -16.57 8.74 12.74
C THR A 128 -15.10 8.35 12.54
N GLN A 129 -14.25 8.97 13.31
CA GLN A 129 -12.81 8.71 13.25
C GLN A 129 -12.53 7.32 13.79
N SER A 130 -12.07 6.43 12.93
CA SER A 130 -11.60 5.11 13.31
C SER A 130 -10.20 5.22 13.95
N SER A 131 -9.88 4.31 14.86
CA SER A 131 -8.56 4.27 15.49
C SER A 131 -8.07 2.82 15.58
N TRP A 132 -6.78 2.63 15.36
CA TRP A 132 -6.11 1.33 15.46
C TRP A 132 -4.97 1.42 16.45
N SER A 133 -4.73 0.32 17.16
CA SER A 133 -3.56 0.24 18.02
C SER A 133 -2.29 0.10 17.15
N TYR A 134 -1.15 0.49 17.70
CA TYR A 134 0.12 0.29 17.00
C TYR A 134 0.44 -1.19 16.80
N GLU A 135 0.01 -2.05 17.72
CA GLU A 135 0.11 -3.50 17.63
C GLU A 135 -0.68 -4.04 16.44
N ASP A 136 -1.93 -3.57 16.26
CA ASP A 136 -2.78 -4.01 15.13
C ASP A 136 -2.15 -3.61 13.79
N LEU A 137 -1.61 -2.39 13.69
CA LEU A 137 -0.92 -1.91 12.49
C LEU A 137 0.33 -2.73 12.19
N CYS A 138 1.17 -2.99 13.21
CA CYS A 138 2.37 -3.81 13.06
C CYS A 138 2.06 -5.31 12.86
N GLY A 139 0.88 -5.75 13.24
CA GLY A 139 0.39 -7.12 13.01
C GLY A 139 -0.04 -7.40 11.57
N ARG A 140 -0.13 -6.37 10.70
CA ARG A 140 -0.52 -6.56 9.30
C ARG A 140 0.58 -7.24 8.50
N SER A 141 0.17 -8.15 7.64
CA SER A 141 1.05 -8.92 6.76
C SER A 141 0.90 -8.47 5.32
N PHE A 142 2.03 -8.38 4.64
CA PHE A 142 2.08 -8.02 3.22
C PHE A 142 2.97 -9.00 2.48
N LYS A 143 2.73 -9.15 1.19
CA LYS A 143 3.57 -9.97 0.34
C LYS A 143 3.98 -9.20 -0.91
N LEU A 144 5.28 -9.04 -1.10
CA LEU A 144 5.85 -8.52 -2.32
C LEU A 144 5.98 -9.67 -3.31
N ILE A 145 5.31 -9.58 -4.45
CA ILE A 145 5.33 -10.60 -5.51
C ILE A 145 5.87 -9.96 -6.78
N LEU A 146 6.84 -10.63 -7.40
CA LEU A 146 7.37 -10.20 -8.69
C LEU A 146 6.38 -10.57 -9.82
N PRO A 147 6.27 -9.76 -10.88
CA PRO A 147 5.38 -10.07 -11.99
C PRO A 147 5.65 -11.44 -12.63
N SER A 148 6.92 -11.88 -12.63
CA SER A 148 7.30 -13.20 -13.16
C SER A 148 6.75 -14.37 -12.35
N GLU A 149 6.46 -14.20 -11.08
CA GLU A 149 5.94 -15.23 -10.19
C GLU A 149 4.45 -15.51 -10.42
N GLY A 150 3.74 -14.57 -11.06
CA GLY A 150 2.35 -14.74 -11.47
C GLY A 150 2.16 -15.69 -12.65
N TYR A 151 3.23 -16.06 -13.36
CA TYR A 151 3.15 -16.92 -14.53
C TYR A 151 3.36 -18.38 -14.17
N VAL A 152 2.33 -19.21 -14.40
CA VAL A 152 2.39 -20.66 -14.19
C VAL A 152 2.36 -21.41 -15.53
N PRO A 153 3.03 -22.57 -15.67
CA PRO A 153 2.96 -23.38 -16.87
C PRO A 153 1.53 -23.80 -17.20
N SER A 154 1.12 -23.62 -18.46
CA SER A 154 -0.21 -23.99 -18.94
C SER A 154 -0.13 -24.48 -20.37
N GLY A 155 -0.32 -25.80 -20.59
CA GLY A 155 -0.16 -26.40 -21.89
C GLY A 155 1.24 -26.22 -22.47
N SER A 156 1.35 -25.57 -23.64
CA SER A 156 2.62 -25.26 -24.30
C SER A 156 3.16 -23.86 -23.96
N GLY A 157 2.55 -23.14 -23.02
CA GLY A 157 2.90 -21.78 -22.67
C GLY A 157 2.80 -21.51 -21.17
N TYR A 158 2.55 -20.24 -20.86
CA TYR A 158 2.35 -19.77 -19.48
C TYR A 158 1.05 -18.98 -19.38
N THR A 159 0.39 -19.07 -18.24
CA THR A 159 -0.80 -18.27 -17.89
C THR A 159 -0.47 -17.39 -16.72
N ASP A 160 -0.84 -16.10 -16.81
CA ASP A 160 -0.75 -15.16 -15.68
C ASP A 160 -1.96 -15.37 -14.78
N ILE A 161 -1.73 -15.99 -13.62
CA ILE A 161 -2.78 -16.23 -12.62
C ILE A 161 -3.02 -15.01 -11.71
N SER A 162 -2.14 -14.02 -11.73
CA SER A 162 -2.30 -12.80 -10.92
C SER A 162 -3.50 -11.94 -11.37
N GLN A 163 -4.09 -12.24 -12.52
CA GLN A 163 -5.26 -11.52 -13.07
C GLN A 163 -6.60 -12.03 -12.52
N THR A 164 -6.60 -13.06 -11.68
CA THR A 164 -7.81 -13.64 -11.10
C THR A 164 -7.75 -13.65 -9.58
N ALA A 165 -8.90 -13.50 -8.92
CA ALA A 165 -8.98 -13.54 -7.46
C ALA A 165 -8.43 -14.85 -6.87
N ASP A 166 -8.80 -16.00 -7.46
CA ASP A 166 -8.31 -17.30 -7.01
C ASP A 166 -6.79 -17.43 -7.20
N GLY A 167 -6.27 -16.94 -8.31
CA GLY A 167 -4.83 -16.96 -8.58
C GLY A 167 -4.06 -16.05 -7.64
N LEU A 168 -4.55 -14.85 -7.35
CA LEU A 168 -3.96 -13.96 -6.36
C LEU A 168 -3.95 -14.59 -4.97
N HIS A 169 -5.07 -15.19 -4.56
CA HIS A 169 -5.15 -15.91 -3.29
C HIS A 169 -4.15 -17.08 -3.23
N GLN A 170 -3.99 -17.83 -4.33
CA GLN A 170 -2.99 -18.90 -4.42
C GLN A 170 -1.56 -18.37 -4.30
N LEU A 171 -1.22 -17.26 -4.98
CA LEU A 171 0.10 -16.64 -4.91
C LEU A 171 0.38 -16.08 -3.52
N TYR A 172 -0.60 -15.41 -2.93
CA TYR A 172 -0.47 -14.80 -1.62
C TYR A 172 -0.23 -15.83 -0.51
N ASN A 173 -0.92 -16.97 -0.55
CA ASN A 173 -0.81 -18.02 0.46
C ASN A 173 0.30 -19.06 0.18
N ASN A 174 1.06 -18.91 -0.90
CA ASN A 174 2.17 -19.81 -1.20
C ASN A 174 3.48 -19.27 -0.63
N ASP A 175 4.00 -19.92 0.42
CA ASP A 175 5.24 -19.50 1.10
C ASP A 175 6.49 -19.53 0.21
N SER A 176 6.44 -20.24 -0.93
CA SER A 176 7.54 -20.31 -1.90
C SER A 176 7.53 -19.17 -2.92
N VAL A 177 6.51 -18.30 -2.89
CA VAL A 177 6.31 -17.18 -3.82
C VAL A 177 6.51 -15.88 -3.06
N GLY A 178 7.24 -14.96 -3.65
CA GLY A 178 7.39 -13.60 -3.14
C GLY A 178 8.18 -13.47 -1.84
N VAL A 179 8.11 -12.29 -1.26
CA VAL A 179 8.76 -11.94 0.00
C VAL A 179 7.71 -11.43 0.98
N GLN A 180 7.61 -12.07 2.15
CA GLN A 180 6.76 -11.62 3.23
C GLN A 180 7.34 -10.33 3.83
N LEU A 181 6.55 -9.24 3.81
CA LEU A 181 6.91 -7.98 4.45
C LEU A 181 6.19 -7.83 5.78
N LYS A 182 6.82 -7.17 6.75
CA LYS A 182 6.25 -6.86 8.05
C LYS A 182 6.55 -5.43 8.47
N ILE A 183 5.60 -4.78 9.10
CA ILE A 183 5.80 -3.46 9.70
C ILE A 183 6.49 -3.67 11.05
N VAL A 184 7.69 -3.09 11.21
CA VAL A 184 8.49 -3.20 12.44
C VAL A 184 8.52 -1.92 13.25
N GLY A 185 8.07 -0.82 12.67
CA GLY A 185 8.03 0.46 13.34
C GLY A 185 7.04 1.43 12.72
N ILE A 186 6.66 2.41 13.52
CA ILE A 186 5.82 3.54 13.10
C ILE A 186 6.61 4.80 13.36
N VAL A 187 6.69 5.66 12.35
CA VAL A 187 7.48 6.88 12.38
C VAL A 187 6.63 8.08 11.98
N ARG A 188 6.94 9.25 12.49
CA ARG A 188 6.32 10.51 12.08
C ARG A 188 7.39 11.54 11.76
N PRO A 189 7.09 12.57 10.95
CA PRO A 189 8.02 13.67 10.68
C PRO A 189 8.53 14.30 11.97
N ALA A 190 9.85 14.43 12.10
CA ALA A 190 10.47 15.10 13.23
C ALA A 190 10.14 16.61 13.20
N LYS A 191 10.06 17.25 14.36
CA LYS A 191 9.72 18.67 14.46
C LYS A 191 10.76 19.52 13.70
N GLY A 192 10.27 20.22 12.67
CA GLY A 192 11.11 21.08 11.82
C GLY A 192 11.78 20.35 10.64
N SER A 193 11.40 19.10 10.36
CA SER A 193 11.82 18.42 9.14
C SER A 193 11.12 19.03 7.90
N VAL A 194 11.76 18.86 6.73
CA VAL A 194 11.23 19.38 5.44
C VAL A 194 10.04 18.55 4.94
N THR A 195 9.76 17.42 5.55
CA THR A 195 8.72 16.44 5.18
C THR A 195 7.40 16.62 5.91
N SER A 196 7.22 17.76 6.60
CA SER A 196 5.98 18.07 7.34
C SER A 196 4.85 18.61 6.46
#